data_8e5f3e3244652fcc87096ef8aebdcc21
#
_entry.id   8e5f3e3244652fcc87096ef8aebdcc21
#
_cell.length_a   1.000
_cell.length_b   1.000
_cell.length_c   1.000
_cell.angle_alpha   90.00
_cell.angle_beta   90.00
_cell.angle_gamma   90.00
#
_symmetry.space_group_name_H-M   'P 1'
#
loop_
_entity.id
_entity.type
_entity.pdbx_description
1 polymer ?
#
loop_
_entity_poly.entity_id
_entity_poly.type
_entity_poly.pdbx_seq_one_letter_code
_entity_poly.pdbx_strand_id
1 'polypeptide(L)'
;REIAKLKFWAIGAQYSIECLRDDEYVELLAKANCRMSFLGMESLNEESLRDVEKKQNKVEEYKEFFHKLNKKGILTFTGFMFALDEDTPEYYETLPQKLEEVGVNVILPSISIPIYGTPLHKKMVDENRIIDNDITHYEGDHVLFRHKHLTEEQIYYYYEKVIKIFYSWKNILKRWWKF
;
A
#
# COMPACT_ATOMS: atom_id res chain seq x y z
N ARG A 1 -5.10 -13.24 -21.89
CA ARG A 1 -4.72 -14.18 -22.98
C ARG A 1 -4.37 -13.42 -24.26
N GLU A 2 -5.20 -12.49 -24.75
CA GLU A 2 -4.94 -11.75 -26.00
C GLU A 2 -3.67 -10.89 -25.94
N ILE A 3 -3.42 -10.19 -24.81
CA ILE A 3 -2.22 -9.39 -24.61
C ILE A 3 -0.94 -10.21 -24.76
N ALA A 4 -0.93 -11.47 -24.28
CA ALA A 4 0.23 -12.36 -24.40
C ALA A 4 0.60 -12.69 -25.85
N LYS A 5 -0.36 -12.61 -26.79
CA LYS A 5 -0.11 -12.83 -28.23
C LYS A 5 0.64 -11.66 -28.89
N LEU A 6 0.57 -10.45 -28.30
CA LEU A 6 1.15 -9.24 -28.86
C LEU A 6 2.68 -9.15 -28.69
N LYS A 7 3.30 -10.06 -27.89
CA LYS A 7 4.75 -10.19 -27.69
C LYS A 7 5.44 -8.87 -27.30
N PHE A 8 4.81 -8.08 -26.40
CA PHE A 8 5.47 -6.91 -25.82
C PHE A 8 6.78 -7.30 -25.14
N TRP A 9 7.77 -6.39 -25.20
CA TRP A 9 9.03 -6.56 -24.45
C TRP A 9 8.80 -6.57 -22.94
N ALA A 10 7.97 -5.68 -22.44
CA ALA A 10 7.50 -5.63 -21.06
C ALA A 10 6.18 -4.86 -20.98
N ILE A 11 5.34 -5.21 -20.02
CA ILE A 11 4.14 -4.45 -19.66
C ILE A 11 4.09 -4.21 -18.15
N GLY A 12 3.43 -3.11 -17.76
CA GLY A 12 2.93 -2.89 -16.41
C GLY A 12 1.43 -3.12 -16.37
N ALA A 13 0.91 -3.61 -15.26
CA ALA A 13 -0.51 -3.84 -15.06
C ALA A 13 -0.98 -3.31 -13.70
N GLN A 14 -2.17 -2.74 -13.67
CA GLN A 14 -2.86 -2.36 -12.44
C GLN A 14 -4.13 -3.18 -12.31
N TYR A 15 -4.34 -3.79 -11.15
CA TYR A 15 -5.50 -4.64 -10.89
C TYR A 15 -5.73 -4.76 -9.37
N SER A 16 -6.91 -5.25 -9.00
CA SER A 16 -7.24 -5.51 -7.60
C SER A 16 -6.43 -6.69 -7.06
N ILE A 17 -5.94 -6.57 -5.82
CA ILE A 17 -5.07 -7.57 -5.19
C ILE A 17 -5.73 -8.97 -5.12
N GLU A 18 -7.06 -9.04 -5.05
CA GLU A 18 -7.82 -10.28 -5.03
C GLU A 18 -7.68 -11.12 -6.32
N CYS A 19 -7.28 -10.49 -7.46
CA CYS A 19 -6.99 -11.22 -8.69
C CYS A 19 -5.84 -12.23 -8.51
N LEU A 20 -4.99 -12.03 -7.49
CA LEU A 20 -3.87 -12.92 -7.19
C LEU A 20 -4.27 -14.22 -6.51
N ARG A 21 -5.55 -14.39 -6.14
CA ARG A 21 -6.13 -15.67 -5.71
C ARG A 21 -6.25 -16.66 -6.87
N ASP A 22 -6.29 -16.14 -8.10
CA ASP A 22 -6.34 -16.96 -9.31
C ASP A 22 -4.93 -17.22 -9.86
N ASP A 23 -4.45 -18.43 -9.71
CA ASP A 23 -3.12 -18.84 -10.19
C ASP A 23 -3.01 -18.77 -11.72
N GLU A 24 -4.10 -19.02 -12.47
CA GLU A 24 -4.10 -18.86 -13.93
C GLU A 24 -3.88 -17.40 -14.31
N TYR A 25 -4.45 -16.45 -13.55
CA TYR A 25 -4.25 -15.03 -13.77
C TYR A 25 -2.76 -14.65 -13.62
N VAL A 26 -2.10 -15.12 -12.57
CA VAL A 26 -0.67 -14.88 -12.33
C VAL A 26 0.19 -15.47 -13.47
N GLU A 27 -0.12 -16.69 -13.93
CA GLU A 27 0.55 -17.29 -15.07
C GLU A 27 0.36 -16.51 -16.37
N LEU A 28 -0.84 -15.95 -16.58
CA LEU A 28 -1.14 -15.12 -17.75
C LEU A 28 -0.41 -13.79 -17.72
N LEU A 29 -0.24 -13.17 -16.54
CA LEU A 29 0.61 -11.98 -16.37
C LEU A 29 2.04 -12.27 -16.81
N ALA A 30 2.63 -13.36 -16.32
CA ALA A 30 3.99 -13.76 -16.69
C ALA A 30 4.11 -14.05 -18.20
N LYS A 31 3.16 -14.78 -18.80
CA LYS A 31 3.12 -15.06 -20.24
C LYS A 31 2.95 -13.80 -21.09
N ALA A 32 2.28 -12.78 -20.56
CA ALA A 32 2.14 -11.47 -21.22
C ALA A 32 3.38 -10.59 -21.06
N ASN A 33 4.46 -11.11 -20.45
CA ASN A 33 5.67 -10.39 -20.12
C ASN A 33 5.44 -9.19 -19.20
N CYS A 34 4.52 -9.35 -18.22
CA CYS A 34 4.30 -8.39 -17.17
C CYS A 34 5.55 -8.34 -16.28
N ARG A 35 6.11 -7.13 -16.07
CA ARG A 35 7.28 -6.88 -15.23
C ARG A 35 7.00 -6.00 -14.04
N MET A 36 5.87 -5.32 -14.05
CA MET A 36 5.44 -4.42 -12.97
C MET A 36 3.95 -4.61 -12.69
N SER A 37 3.59 -4.68 -11.42
CA SER A 37 2.21 -4.72 -10.95
C SER A 37 1.95 -3.59 -9.97
N PHE A 38 0.90 -2.82 -10.23
CA PHE A 38 0.37 -1.83 -9.30
C PHE A 38 -0.81 -2.43 -8.54
N LEU A 39 -0.72 -2.40 -7.21
CA LEU A 39 -1.69 -3.03 -6.31
C LEU A 39 -2.06 -2.08 -5.17
N GLY A 40 -3.32 -2.04 -4.78
CA GLY A 40 -3.76 -1.36 -3.57
C GLY A 40 -3.64 -2.30 -2.38
N MET A 41 -2.50 -2.29 -1.66
CA MET A 41 -2.34 -3.01 -0.40
C MET A 41 -2.98 -2.24 0.76
N GLU A 42 -2.84 -0.95 0.73
CA GLU A 42 -3.36 0.09 1.62
C GLU A 42 -2.80 0.02 3.04
N SER A 43 -2.87 -1.12 3.73
CA SER A 43 -2.39 -1.28 5.10
C SER A 43 -2.02 -2.74 5.41
N LEU A 44 -1.25 -2.95 6.47
CA LEU A 44 -1.04 -4.25 7.13
C LEU A 44 -1.82 -4.34 8.46
N ASN A 45 -2.74 -3.41 8.72
CA ASN A 45 -3.65 -3.41 9.86
C ASN A 45 -5.06 -3.78 9.36
N GLU A 46 -5.57 -4.94 9.77
CA GLU A 46 -6.89 -5.41 9.31
C GLU A 46 -8.04 -4.52 9.80
N GLU A 47 -7.91 -3.89 10.96
CA GLU A 47 -8.93 -2.98 11.48
C GLU A 47 -8.98 -1.71 10.62
N SER A 48 -7.83 -1.15 10.29
CA SER A 48 -7.71 -0.03 9.36
C SER A 48 -8.28 -0.36 7.98
N LEU A 49 -8.02 -1.57 7.44
CA LEU A 49 -8.58 -2.00 6.16
C LEU A 49 -10.11 -2.10 6.20
N ARG A 50 -10.69 -2.54 7.32
CA ARG A 50 -12.16 -2.60 7.50
C ARG A 50 -12.77 -1.21 7.54
N ASP A 51 -12.13 -0.26 8.23
CA ASP A 51 -12.61 1.12 8.36
C ASP A 51 -12.65 1.86 7.00
N VAL A 52 -11.72 1.56 6.10
CA VAL A 52 -11.69 2.11 4.73
C VAL A 52 -12.37 1.22 3.68
N GLU A 53 -13.20 0.29 4.12
CA GLU A 53 -14.02 -0.61 3.28
C GLU A 53 -13.23 -1.50 2.30
N LYS A 54 -11.95 -1.77 2.55
CA LYS A 54 -11.10 -2.66 1.74
C LYS A 54 -11.26 -4.12 2.15
N LYS A 55 -12.51 -4.61 2.20
CA LYS A 55 -12.85 -5.98 2.64
C LYS A 55 -12.23 -7.10 1.80
N GLN A 56 -11.89 -6.81 0.54
CA GLN A 56 -11.20 -7.75 -0.36
C GLN A 56 -9.73 -7.96 0.03
N ASN A 57 -9.14 -7.01 0.76
CA ASN A 57 -7.77 -7.06 1.23
C ASN A 57 -7.70 -7.90 2.50
N LYS A 58 -6.90 -8.97 2.47
CA LYS A 58 -6.63 -9.83 3.62
C LYS A 58 -5.13 -9.88 3.87
N VAL A 59 -4.69 -9.37 4.99
CA VAL A 59 -3.27 -9.25 5.34
C VAL A 59 -2.56 -10.61 5.33
N GLU A 60 -3.25 -11.66 5.76
CA GLU A 60 -2.75 -13.04 5.79
C GLU A 60 -2.37 -13.58 4.41
N GLU A 61 -3.03 -13.10 3.33
CA GLU A 61 -2.80 -13.55 1.94
C GLU A 61 -1.62 -12.82 1.28
N TYR A 62 -1.22 -11.65 1.77
CA TYR A 62 -0.25 -10.77 1.09
C TYR A 62 1.11 -11.43 0.86
N LYS A 63 1.62 -12.14 1.87
CA LYS A 63 2.91 -12.82 1.77
C LYS A 63 2.92 -13.84 0.63
N GLU A 64 1.85 -14.60 0.46
CA GLU A 64 1.71 -15.57 -0.62
C GLU A 64 1.63 -14.85 -1.97
N PHE A 65 0.81 -13.81 -2.06
CA PHE A 65 0.62 -13.05 -3.30
C PHE A 65 1.92 -12.42 -3.81
N PHE A 66 2.62 -11.70 -2.93
CA PHE A 66 3.90 -11.08 -3.33
C PHE A 66 4.97 -12.12 -3.65
N HIS A 67 4.99 -13.24 -2.96
CA HIS A 67 5.89 -14.34 -3.28
C HIS A 67 5.61 -14.96 -4.66
N LYS A 68 4.33 -15.15 -5.02
CA LYS A 68 3.95 -15.62 -6.36
C LYS A 68 4.45 -14.68 -7.45
N LEU A 69 4.24 -13.37 -7.29
CA LEU A 69 4.70 -12.36 -8.26
C LEU A 69 6.22 -12.30 -8.35
N ASN A 70 6.90 -12.26 -7.21
CA ASN A 70 8.37 -12.24 -7.15
C ASN A 70 8.98 -13.46 -7.84
N LYS A 71 8.44 -14.66 -7.65
CA LYS A 71 8.87 -15.88 -8.37
C LYS A 71 8.71 -15.80 -9.90
N LYS A 72 7.80 -14.96 -10.38
CA LYS A 72 7.61 -14.73 -11.82
C LYS A 72 8.43 -13.55 -12.35
N GLY A 73 9.27 -12.93 -11.54
CA GLY A 73 10.04 -11.75 -11.92
C GLY A 73 9.15 -10.52 -12.17
N ILE A 74 8.05 -10.40 -11.41
CA ILE A 74 7.10 -9.28 -11.49
C ILE A 74 7.29 -8.40 -10.26
N LEU A 75 7.82 -7.19 -10.46
CA LEU A 75 7.99 -6.19 -9.40
C LEU A 75 6.63 -5.65 -8.95
N THR A 76 6.46 -5.51 -7.64
CA THR A 76 5.24 -4.97 -7.05
C THR A 76 5.42 -3.53 -6.59
N PHE A 77 4.52 -2.67 -7.03
CA PHE A 77 4.32 -1.31 -6.55
C PHE A 77 2.99 -1.28 -5.82
N THR A 78 3.00 -0.94 -4.54
CA THR A 78 1.80 -0.99 -3.72
C THR A 78 1.47 0.38 -3.15
N GLY A 79 0.23 0.83 -3.33
CA GLY A 79 -0.31 1.93 -2.54
C GLY A 79 -0.31 1.55 -1.07
N PHE A 80 0.19 2.42 -0.21
CA PHE A 80 0.24 2.23 1.23
C PHE A 80 -0.15 3.50 1.96
N MET A 81 -1.22 3.41 2.75
CA MET A 81 -1.80 4.55 3.46
C MET A 81 -1.26 4.62 4.89
N PHE A 82 -0.88 5.82 5.29
CA PHE A 82 -0.52 6.18 6.66
C PHE A 82 -1.66 6.97 7.30
N ALA A 83 -1.68 6.97 8.62
CA ALA A 83 -2.68 7.68 9.44
C ALA A 83 -4.12 7.22 9.17
N LEU A 84 -4.33 5.93 8.99
CA LEU A 84 -5.66 5.34 9.10
C LEU A 84 -6.09 5.30 10.57
N ASP A 85 -7.37 5.47 10.83
CA ASP A 85 -7.93 5.74 12.18
C ASP A 85 -7.57 4.70 13.26
N GLU A 86 -7.32 3.46 12.87
CA GLU A 86 -6.97 2.38 13.80
C GLU A 86 -5.45 2.10 13.86
N ASP A 87 -4.63 2.96 13.23
CA ASP A 87 -3.19 2.86 13.33
C ASP A 87 -2.70 3.41 14.68
N THR A 88 -1.74 2.70 15.30
CA THR A 88 -1.18 3.07 16.60
C THR A 88 0.35 3.24 16.53
N PRO A 89 0.97 3.87 17.54
CA PRO A 89 2.43 3.93 17.63
C PRO A 89 3.09 2.54 17.51
N GLU A 90 2.54 1.53 18.20
CA GLU A 90 3.06 0.16 18.21
C GLU A 90 2.98 -0.51 16.84
N TYR A 91 1.92 -0.21 16.07
CA TYR A 91 1.79 -0.68 14.69
C TYR A 91 2.95 -0.16 13.84
N TYR A 92 3.25 1.14 13.91
CA TYR A 92 4.32 1.75 13.12
C TYR A 92 5.73 1.31 13.54
N GLU A 93 5.95 1.01 14.83
CA GLU A 93 7.24 0.47 15.29
C GLU A 93 7.57 -0.88 14.64
N THR A 94 6.55 -1.70 14.38
CA THR A 94 6.72 -3.03 13.79
C THR A 94 6.58 -3.05 12.26
N LEU A 95 6.02 -1.99 11.67
CA LEU A 95 5.65 -1.94 10.26
C LEU A 95 6.83 -2.18 9.29
N PRO A 96 8.03 -1.60 9.48
CA PRO A 96 9.15 -1.85 8.57
C PRO A 96 9.53 -3.33 8.47
N GLN A 97 9.50 -4.04 9.59
CA GLN A 97 9.77 -5.48 9.61
C GLN A 97 8.66 -6.27 8.91
N LYS A 98 7.39 -5.94 9.19
CA LYS A 98 6.24 -6.60 8.55
C LYS A 98 6.24 -6.42 7.02
N LEU A 99 6.57 -5.23 6.53
CA LEU A 99 6.70 -4.97 5.09
C LEU A 99 7.78 -5.86 4.43
N GLU A 100 8.92 -6.05 5.11
CA GLU A 100 9.97 -6.95 4.65
C GLU A 100 9.55 -8.43 4.67
N GLU A 101 8.78 -8.85 5.68
CA GLU A 101 8.28 -10.22 5.83
C GLU A 101 7.22 -10.56 4.76
N VAL A 102 6.37 -9.61 4.44
CA VAL A 102 5.37 -9.71 3.37
C VAL A 102 6.04 -9.81 2.00
N GLY A 103 7.21 -9.17 1.82
CA GLY A 103 8.00 -9.28 0.60
C GLY A 103 7.56 -8.34 -0.52
N VAL A 104 6.95 -7.20 -0.17
CA VAL A 104 6.65 -6.13 -1.14
C VAL A 104 7.94 -5.48 -1.64
N ASN A 105 8.00 -5.13 -2.93
CA ASN A 105 9.21 -4.53 -3.50
C ASN A 105 9.25 -3.02 -3.32
N VAL A 106 8.16 -2.33 -3.65
CA VAL A 106 8.04 -0.87 -3.58
C VAL A 106 6.71 -0.50 -2.93
N ILE A 107 6.73 0.36 -1.93
CA ILE A 107 5.54 1.02 -1.42
C ILE A 107 5.44 2.43 -2.01
N LEU A 108 4.23 2.88 -2.31
CA LEU A 108 3.91 4.25 -2.66
C LEU A 108 3.17 4.83 -1.45
N PRO A 109 3.90 5.48 -0.54
CA PRO A 109 3.32 5.92 0.71
C PRO A 109 2.49 7.18 0.51
N SER A 110 1.37 7.27 1.21
CA SER A 110 0.52 8.47 1.25
C SER A 110 -0.09 8.60 2.65
N ILE A 111 -0.12 9.79 3.21
CA ILE A 111 -0.94 10.08 4.38
C ILE A 111 -2.41 10.08 3.93
N SER A 112 -3.28 9.51 4.75
CA SER A 112 -4.70 9.35 4.43
C SER A 112 -5.37 10.71 4.12
N ILE A 113 -6.05 10.79 2.98
CA ILE A 113 -6.68 12.01 2.48
C ILE A 113 -8.20 11.85 2.58
N PRO A 114 -8.93 12.71 3.34
CA PRO A 114 -10.38 12.73 3.36
C PRO A 114 -10.91 13.46 2.12
N ILE A 115 -10.88 12.80 0.96
CA ILE A 115 -11.27 13.39 -0.33
C ILE A 115 -12.75 13.80 -0.29
N TYR A 116 -13.05 15.00 -0.74
CA TYR A 116 -14.40 15.55 -0.78
C TYR A 116 -15.40 14.60 -1.46
N GLY A 117 -16.55 14.40 -0.80
CA GLY A 117 -17.62 13.52 -1.28
C GLY A 117 -17.44 12.05 -0.96
N THR A 118 -16.31 11.64 -0.33
CA THR A 118 -16.11 10.26 0.13
C THR A 118 -16.74 10.02 1.51
N PRO A 119 -17.03 8.75 1.88
CA PRO A 119 -17.48 8.40 3.23
C PRO A 119 -16.48 8.86 4.31
N LEU A 120 -15.18 8.75 4.05
CA LEU A 120 -14.13 9.21 4.97
C LEU A 120 -14.25 10.71 5.24
N HIS A 121 -14.37 11.53 4.19
CA HIS A 121 -14.55 12.98 4.35
C HIS A 121 -15.80 13.30 5.19
N LYS A 122 -16.94 12.66 4.86
CA LYS A 122 -18.17 12.85 5.62
C LYS A 122 -17.97 12.50 7.10
N LYS A 123 -17.34 11.37 7.41
CA LYS A 123 -17.01 10.96 8.77
C LYS A 123 -16.17 12.02 9.50
N MET A 124 -15.10 12.51 8.86
CA MET A 124 -14.21 13.51 9.46
C MET A 124 -14.92 14.85 9.72
N VAL A 125 -15.85 15.25 8.84
CA VAL A 125 -16.69 16.44 9.03
C VAL A 125 -17.67 16.23 10.16
N ASP A 126 -18.42 15.14 10.18
CA ASP A 126 -19.43 14.83 11.21
C ASP A 126 -18.79 14.72 12.61
N GLU A 127 -17.54 14.22 12.70
CA GLU A 127 -16.75 14.14 13.94
C GLU A 127 -15.99 15.44 14.27
N ASN A 128 -16.11 16.50 13.46
CA ASN A 128 -15.37 17.77 13.63
C ASN A 128 -13.84 17.57 13.73
N ARG A 129 -13.30 16.75 12.87
CA ARG A 129 -11.87 16.36 12.88
C ARG A 129 -11.04 17.00 11.77
N ILE A 130 -11.63 17.56 10.73
CA ILE A 130 -10.89 18.28 9.67
C ILE A 130 -10.16 19.46 10.29
N ILE A 131 -8.87 19.58 10.02
CA ILE A 131 -8.00 20.66 10.51
C ILE A 131 -7.44 21.51 9.37
N ASP A 132 -7.43 20.99 8.16
CA ASP A 132 -6.98 21.70 6.97
C ASP A 132 -7.95 21.44 5.81
N ASN A 133 -8.42 22.54 5.20
CA ASN A 133 -9.34 22.53 4.07
C ASN A 133 -8.71 23.10 2.79
N ASP A 134 -7.41 23.37 2.80
CA ASP A 134 -6.71 23.85 1.61
C ASP A 134 -6.57 22.69 0.61
N ILE A 135 -7.27 22.82 -0.53
CA ILE A 135 -7.26 21.77 -1.56
C ILE A 135 -5.87 21.48 -2.13
N THR A 136 -4.95 22.43 -2.03
CA THR A 136 -3.56 22.24 -2.50
C THR A 136 -2.77 21.29 -1.61
N HIS A 137 -3.24 21.02 -0.39
CA HIS A 137 -2.63 20.06 0.54
C HIS A 137 -3.20 18.63 0.42
N TYR A 138 -4.18 18.39 -0.49
CA TYR A 138 -4.83 17.09 -0.67
C TYR A 138 -4.03 16.14 -1.58
N GLU A 139 -2.71 16.14 -1.47
CA GLU A 139 -1.77 15.36 -2.29
C GLU A 139 -1.20 14.11 -1.58
N GLY A 140 -1.48 13.94 -0.28
CA GLY A 140 -1.05 12.78 0.50
C GLY A 140 0.22 12.95 1.32
N ASP A 141 0.75 14.17 1.37
CA ASP A 141 1.94 14.53 2.17
C ASP A 141 1.59 15.37 3.41
N HIS A 142 0.31 15.80 3.52
CA HIS A 142 -0.17 16.62 4.62
C HIS A 142 -1.16 15.89 5.52
N VAL A 143 -1.12 16.21 6.83
CA VAL A 143 -2.11 15.74 7.80
C VAL A 143 -3.30 16.70 7.79
N LEU A 144 -4.43 16.24 7.28
CA LEU A 144 -5.63 17.08 7.03
C LEU A 144 -6.71 16.94 8.10
N PHE A 145 -6.55 15.98 9.02
CA PHE A 145 -7.52 15.73 10.08
C PHE A 145 -6.87 15.26 11.37
N ARG A 146 -7.55 15.46 12.50
CA ARG A 146 -7.11 14.91 13.78
C ARG A 146 -7.27 13.39 13.79
N HIS A 147 -6.15 12.71 13.99
CA HIS A 147 -6.13 11.26 14.15
C HIS A 147 -6.64 10.86 15.56
N LYS A 148 -7.16 9.63 15.72
CA LYS A 148 -7.66 9.13 17.01
C LYS A 148 -6.56 8.90 18.04
N HIS A 149 -5.41 8.38 17.61
CA HIS A 149 -4.36 7.84 18.48
C HIS A 149 -3.01 8.55 18.35
N LEU A 150 -2.83 9.37 17.33
CA LEU A 150 -1.54 10.00 16.99
C LEU A 150 -1.69 11.51 16.90
N THR A 151 -0.67 12.23 17.34
CA THR A 151 -0.53 13.66 17.03
C THR A 151 -0.01 13.84 15.61
N GLU A 152 -0.13 15.06 15.07
CA GLU A 152 0.41 15.38 13.73
C GLU A 152 1.91 15.12 13.66
N GLU A 153 2.68 15.52 14.69
CA GLU A 153 4.13 15.30 14.76
C GLU A 153 4.47 13.81 14.79
N GLN A 154 3.66 12.98 15.47
CA GLN A 154 3.86 11.54 15.49
C GLN A 154 3.58 10.91 14.11
N ILE A 155 2.58 11.38 13.39
CA ILE A 155 2.28 10.90 12.03
C ILE A 155 3.48 11.18 11.11
N TYR A 156 3.99 12.41 11.07
CA TYR A 156 5.17 12.75 10.27
C TYR A 156 6.41 11.96 10.70
N TYR A 157 6.62 11.82 12.01
CA TYR A 157 7.74 11.04 12.53
C TYR A 157 7.70 9.58 12.05
N TYR A 158 6.55 8.90 12.18
CA TYR A 158 6.41 7.52 11.76
C TYR A 158 6.44 7.36 10.24
N TYR A 159 5.82 8.27 9.50
CA TYR A 159 5.89 8.30 8.04
C TYR A 159 7.34 8.33 7.56
N GLU A 160 8.14 9.28 8.03
CA GLU A 160 9.56 9.36 7.68
C GLU A 160 10.36 8.15 8.16
N LYS A 161 10.15 7.71 9.39
CA LYS A 161 10.87 6.59 9.99
C LYS A 161 10.68 5.30 9.18
N VAL A 162 9.43 4.96 8.86
CA VAL A 162 9.11 3.76 8.08
C VAL A 162 9.74 3.83 6.71
N ILE A 163 9.61 4.97 6.00
CA ILE A 163 10.18 5.17 4.67
C ILE A 163 11.71 5.05 4.71
N LYS A 164 12.37 5.74 5.63
CA LYS A 164 13.84 5.69 5.79
C LYS A 164 14.36 4.28 6.04
N ILE A 165 13.65 3.50 6.88
CA ILE A 165 14.03 2.11 7.16
C ILE A 165 13.76 1.23 5.93
N PHE A 166 12.56 1.31 5.35
CA PHE A 166 12.16 0.49 4.21
C PHE A 166 13.07 0.72 3.00
N TYR A 167 13.41 1.98 2.69
CA TYR A 167 14.28 2.36 1.58
C TYR A 167 15.76 2.50 1.97
N SER A 168 16.18 1.99 3.15
CA SER A 168 17.59 1.92 3.47
C SER A 168 18.35 1.02 2.48
N TRP A 169 19.61 1.37 2.16
CA TRP A 169 20.45 0.58 1.24
C TRP A 169 20.49 -0.90 1.61
N LYS A 170 20.59 -1.20 2.91
CA LYS A 170 20.56 -2.58 3.42
C LYS A 170 19.31 -3.32 3.00
N ASN A 171 18.14 -2.72 3.15
CA ASN A 171 16.86 -3.35 2.84
C ASN A 171 16.59 -3.40 1.33
N ILE A 172 17.01 -2.37 0.57
CA ILE A 172 16.95 -2.39 -0.90
C ILE A 172 17.77 -3.57 -1.45
N LEU A 173 19.04 -3.70 -1.04
CA LEU A 173 19.90 -4.79 -1.49
C LEU A 173 19.34 -6.16 -1.08
N LYS A 174 18.81 -6.29 0.13
CA LYS A 174 18.17 -7.52 0.60
C LYS A 174 16.95 -7.92 -0.25
N ARG A 175 16.11 -6.97 -0.64
CA ARG A 175 14.97 -7.23 -1.53
C ARG A 175 15.43 -7.60 -2.92
N TRP A 176 16.41 -6.87 -3.46
CA TRP A 176 16.96 -7.15 -4.78
C TRP A 176 17.59 -8.55 -4.88
N TRP A 177 18.26 -8.98 -3.81
CA TRP A 177 18.87 -10.33 -3.76
C TRP A 177 17.84 -11.47 -3.67
N LYS A 178 16.63 -11.17 -3.20
CA LYS A 178 15.52 -12.15 -3.13
C LYS A 178 14.68 -12.23 -4.41
N PHE A 179 14.85 -11.27 -5.29
CA PHE A 179 14.15 -11.15 -6.57
C PHE A 179 14.92 -11.82 -7.70
#